data_5dc480d69e246869b9fe064ddcd5892e
#
_entry.id   5dc480d69e246869b9fe064ddcd5892e
#
_cell.length_a   1.000
_cell.length_b   1.000
_cell.length_c   1.000
_cell.angle_alpha   90.00
_cell.angle_beta   90.00
_cell.angle_gamma   90.00
#
_symmetry.space_group_name_H-M   'P 1'
#
loop_
_entity.id
_entity.type
_entity.pdbx_description
1 polymer ?
#
loop_
_entity_poly.entity_id
_entity_poly.type
_entity_poly.pdbx_seq_one_letter_code
_entity_poly.pdbx_strand_id
1 'polypeptide(L)'
;MKAPLQAGTVSLPVVQDEGLAIRRNPLVRSLKSLLASAHPFLPDAVYEPLYTVAFRSYKGMLRVSYSRHVFYNSLFGKAADVAKARLVHRVMPYSLVGTSGLEATYDAASDVIARGIPGDFIECGVAEGGCSALMATVAKTDPKGRRMWLFDSFQGLPDPTEEDYDDAKEITGQHIRPLVRGSCLGTKSQVESLLFSEFGLSRDSVFLMEGWFQDTLPVSKDQIGPIALLRIDGDWYDSTLCCLRNLYHQVSLGGWIIIDDYGVCFGCKKAVHEFLDSIGFTPKLIPDGRGGVLFCKA
;
A
#
# COMPACT_ATOMS: atom_id res chain seq x y z
N MET A 1 -7.97 28.44 30.78
CA MET A 1 -8.63 27.99 29.54
C MET A 1 -7.67 28.29 28.38
N LYS A 2 -6.98 27.27 27.86
CA LYS A 2 -6.15 27.39 26.65
C LYS A 2 -7.04 27.04 25.46
N ALA A 3 -7.08 27.94 24.46
CA ALA A 3 -7.82 27.71 23.22
C ALA A 3 -7.36 26.43 22.52
N PRO A 4 -8.27 25.68 21.84
CA PRO A 4 -7.89 24.50 21.10
C PRO A 4 -6.99 24.92 19.92
N LEU A 5 -5.85 24.24 19.77
CA LEU A 5 -4.99 24.34 18.59
C LEU A 5 -5.84 23.97 17.36
N GLN A 6 -6.02 24.93 16.46
CA GLN A 6 -6.60 24.71 15.16
C GLN A 6 -5.69 23.69 14.43
N ALA A 7 -6.22 22.51 14.13
CA ALA A 7 -5.58 21.55 13.27
C ALA A 7 -5.38 22.21 11.91
N GLY A 8 -4.13 22.57 11.60
CA GLY A 8 -3.77 23.04 10.26
C GLY A 8 -4.16 21.98 9.26
N THR A 9 -4.94 22.35 8.27
CA THR A 9 -5.30 21.49 7.13
C THR A 9 -4.03 21.15 6.36
N VAL A 10 -3.43 20.00 6.66
CA VAL A 10 -2.33 19.45 5.86
C VAL A 10 -2.96 18.97 4.54
N SER A 11 -2.80 19.74 3.50
CA SER A 11 -3.10 19.31 2.14
C SER A 11 -1.84 18.67 1.56
N LEU A 12 -1.80 17.34 1.52
CA LEU A 12 -0.81 16.66 0.69
C LEU A 12 -1.05 17.06 -0.79
N PRO A 13 0.00 17.33 -1.57
CA PRO A 13 -0.17 17.66 -2.98
C PRO A 13 -0.88 16.49 -3.69
N VAL A 14 -1.90 16.79 -4.50
CA VAL A 14 -2.53 15.80 -5.37
C VAL A 14 -1.50 15.39 -6.40
N VAL A 15 -0.98 14.18 -6.26
CA VAL A 15 0.01 13.62 -7.19
C VAL A 15 -0.71 13.28 -8.50
N GLN A 16 -0.24 13.84 -9.61
CA GLN A 16 -0.71 13.43 -10.93
C GLN A 16 -0.07 12.08 -11.27
N ASP A 17 -0.87 11.02 -11.31
CA ASP A 17 -0.41 9.67 -11.65
C ASP A 17 0.08 9.61 -13.11
N GLU A 18 1.40 9.62 -13.31
CA GLU A 18 2.00 9.40 -14.64
C GLU A 18 1.65 8.01 -15.19
N GLY A 19 1.35 7.03 -14.33
CA GLY A 19 0.80 5.74 -14.69
C GLY A 19 -0.60 5.83 -15.32
N LEU A 20 -1.38 6.87 -15.00
CA LEU A 20 -2.67 7.13 -15.65
C LEU A 20 -2.55 7.30 -17.17
N ALA A 21 -1.51 7.97 -17.65
CA ALA A 21 -1.28 8.13 -19.09
C ALA A 21 -1.05 6.77 -19.77
N ILE A 22 -0.26 5.88 -19.15
CA ILE A 22 -0.02 4.53 -19.67
C ILE A 22 -1.27 3.67 -19.53
N ARG A 23 -2.00 3.74 -18.41
CA ARG A 23 -3.27 3.02 -18.20
C ARG A 23 -4.35 3.47 -19.18
N ARG A 24 -4.38 4.75 -19.56
CA ARG A 24 -5.28 5.30 -20.58
C ARG A 24 -4.84 5.01 -22.01
N ASN A 25 -3.61 4.52 -22.21
CA ASN A 25 -3.14 4.15 -23.54
C ASN A 25 -4.05 3.05 -24.13
N PRO A 26 -4.62 3.27 -25.31
CA PRO A 26 -5.56 2.33 -25.93
C PRO A 26 -4.94 0.94 -26.15
N LEU A 27 -3.65 0.85 -26.47
CA LEU A 27 -2.96 -0.44 -26.62
C LEU A 27 -2.89 -1.22 -25.30
N VAL A 28 -2.59 -0.55 -24.18
CA VAL A 28 -2.55 -1.18 -22.86
C VAL A 28 -3.95 -1.63 -22.45
N ARG A 29 -4.97 -0.81 -22.70
CA ARG A 29 -6.37 -1.18 -22.44
C ARG A 29 -6.82 -2.37 -23.28
N SER A 30 -6.49 -2.38 -24.58
CA SER A 30 -6.79 -3.50 -25.48
C SER A 30 -6.08 -4.79 -25.04
N LEU A 31 -4.81 -4.71 -24.64
CA LEU A 31 -4.07 -5.85 -24.12
C LEU A 31 -4.69 -6.40 -22.82
N LYS A 32 -5.07 -5.52 -21.91
CA LYS A 32 -5.80 -5.90 -20.69
C LYS A 32 -7.10 -6.62 -20.98
N SER A 33 -7.92 -6.02 -21.86
CA SER A 33 -9.20 -6.61 -22.29
C SER A 33 -9.00 -7.97 -22.95
N LEU A 34 -7.97 -8.10 -23.79
CA LEU A 34 -7.66 -9.36 -24.47
C LEU A 34 -7.23 -10.45 -23.47
N LEU A 35 -6.37 -10.13 -22.52
CA LEU A 35 -5.96 -11.06 -21.48
C LEU A 35 -7.15 -11.50 -20.59
N ALA A 36 -7.97 -10.54 -20.16
CA ALA A 36 -9.17 -10.85 -19.37
C ALA A 36 -10.15 -11.74 -20.15
N SER A 37 -10.35 -11.46 -21.44
CA SER A 37 -11.23 -12.29 -22.31
C SER A 37 -10.64 -13.67 -22.60
N ALA A 38 -9.33 -13.83 -22.60
CA ALA A 38 -8.67 -15.11 -22.87
C ALA A 38 -8.67 -16.06 -21.66
N HIS A 39 -8.73 -15.52 -20.44
CA HIS A 39 -8.66 -16.28 -19.21
C HIS A 39 -9.63 -17.49 -19.14
N PRO A 40 -10.95 -17.36 -19.48
CA PRO A 40 -11.87 -18.49 -19.40
C PRO A 40 -11.59 -19.59 -20.42
N PHE A 41 -10.77 -19.32 -21.45
CA PHE A 41 -10.52 -20.26 -22.57
C PHE A 41 -9.13 -20.88 -22.54
N LEU A 42 -8.24 -20.45 -21.65
CA LEU A 42 -6.87 -20.95 -21.55
C LEU A 42 -6.68 -21.74 -20.26
N PRO A 43 -6.02 -22.91 -20.32
CA PRO A 43 -5.58 -23.60 -19.10
C PRO A 43 -4.63 -22.70 -18.28
N ASP A 44 -4.71 -22.75 -16.96
CA ASP A 44 -3.88 -21.91 -16.06
C ASP A 44 -2.38 -22.09 -16.34
N ALA A 45 -1.94 -23.29 -16.66
CA ALA A 45 -0.54 -23.59 -17.03
C ALA A 45 -0.02 -22.75 -18.24
N VAL A 46 -0.92 -22.26 -19.10
CA VAL A 46 -0.60 -21.42 -20.24
C VAL A 46 -0.85 -19.95 -19.93
N TYR A 47 -1.96 -19.68 -19.24
CA TYR A 47 -2.37 -18.31 -18.91
C TYR A 47 -1.40 -17.63 -17.93
N GLU A 48 -1.01 -18.32 -16.85
CA GLU A 48 -0.17 -17.75 -15.79
C GLU A 48 1.23 -17.27 -16.27
N PRO A 49 1.99 -18.03 -17.08
CA PRO A 49 3.23 -17.53 -17.65
C PRO A 49 3.03 -16.34 -18.55
N LEU A 50 1.98 -16.36 -19.40
CA LEU A 50 1.66 -15.27 -20.31
C LEU A 50 1.31 -13.99 -19.56
N TYR A 51 0.45 -14.11 -18.55
CA TYR A 51 0.07 -13.02 -17.66
C TYR A 51 1.31 -12.44 -16.94
N THR A 52 2.15 -13.30 -16.39
CA THR A 52 3.37 -12.88 -15.68
C THR A 52 4.31 -12.08 -16.58
N VAL A 53 4.54 -12.54 -17.81
CA VAL A 53 5.37 -11.82 -18.78
C VAL A 53 4.75 -10.46 -19.15
N ALA A 54 3.44 -10.43 -19.43
CA ALA A 54 2.72 -9.20 -19.74
C ALA A 54 2.76 -8.20 -18.57
N PHE A 55 2.56 -8.68 -17.35
CA PHE A 55 2.57 -7.86 -16.16
C PHE A 55 3.98 -7.30 -15.83
N ARG A 56 5.02 -8.14 -15.93
CA ARG A 56 6.43 -7.69 -15.78
C ARG A 56 6.80 -6.65 -16.83
N SER A 57 6.38 -6.85 -18.08
CA SER A 57 6.60 -5.89 -19.16
C SER A 57 5.89 -4.56 -18.88
N TYR A 58 4.67 -4.61 -18.38
CA TYR A 58 3.91 -3.43 -17.97
C TYR A 58 4.61 -2.68 -16.82
N LYS A 59 5.06 -3.39 -15.76
CA LYS A 59 5.86 -2.79 -14.66
C LYS A 59 7.15 -2.14 -15.20
N GLY A 60 7.81 -2.79 -16.17
CA GLY A 60 8.99 -2.25 -16.85
C GLY A 60 8.71 -0.95 -17.60
N MET A 61 7.61 -0.88 -18.36
CA MET A 61 7.22 0.36 -19.06
C MET A 61 6.91 1.50 -18.08
N LEU A 62 6.20 1.22 -16.99
CA LEU A 62 5.94 2.22 -15.94
C LEU A 62 7.25 2.75 -15.36
N ARG A 63 8.21 1.87 -15.08
CA ARG A 63 9.52 2.26 -14.54
C ARG A 63 10.30 3.13 -15.51
N VAL A 64 10.31 2.79 -16.80
CA VAL A 64 10.95 3.60 -17.84
C VAL A 64 10.30 4.98 -17.96
N SER A 65 8.97 5.05 -17.90
CA SER A 65 8.25 6.33 -17.87
C SER A 65 8.64 7.17 -16.66
N TYR A 66 8.66 6.56 -15.48
CA TYR A 66 9.01 7.23 -14.24
C TYR A 66 10.50 7.66 -14.18
N SER A 67 11.39 7.01 -14.93
CA SER A 67 12.80 7.46 -15.06
C SER A 67 12.92 8.88 -15.58
N ARG A 68 11.99 9.35 -16.40
CA ARG A 68 11.94 10.75 -16.87
C ARG A 68 11.69 11.71 -15.71
N HIS A 69 10.77 11.33 -14.82
CA HIS A 69 10.47 12.10 -13.61
C HIS A 69 11.70 12.15 -12.68
N VAL A 70 12.39 11.03 -12.49
CA VAL A 70 13.65 10.97 -11.73
C VAL A 70 14.71 11.87 -12.36
N PHE A 71 14.86 11.82 -13.68
CA PHE A 71 15.83 12.66 -14.41
C PHE A 71 15.50 14.15 -14.27
N TYR A 72 14.25 14.53 -14.48
CA TYR A 72 13.80 15.92 -14.33
C TYR A 72 14.06 16.45 -12.91
N ASN A 73 13.65 15.69 -11.90
CA ASN A 73 13.91 16.08 -10.50
C ASN A 73 15.41 16.16 -10.17
N SER A 74 16.24 15.29 -10.77
CA SER A 74 17.70 15.34 -10.57
C SER A 74 18.34 16.62 -11.13
N LEU A 75 17.72 17.25 -12.12
CA LEU A 75 18.22 18.50 -12.71
C LEU A 75 17.63 19.75 -12.07
N PHE A 76 16.35 19.72 -11.70
CA PHE A 76 15.58 20.91 -11.34
C PHE A 76 14.87 20.80 -9.98
N GLY A 77 14.81 19.60 -9.39
CA GLY A 77 14.09 19.34 -8.15
C GLY A 77 14.88 19.71 -6.90
N LYS A 78 14.16 19.91 -5.81
CA LYS A 78 14.78 20.01 -4.48
C LYS A 78 15.33 18.65 -4.04
N ALA A 79 16.28 18.63 -3.12
CA ALA A 79 16.91 17.41 -2.63
C ALA A 79 15.88 16.36 -2.12
N ALA A 80 14.82 16.82 -1.46
CA ALA A 80 13.73 15.95 -0.99
C ALA A 80 12.97 15.30 -2.15
N ASP A 81 12.64 16.04 -3.21
CA ASP A 81 11.93 15.53 -4.39
C ASP A 81 12.79 14.51 -5.15
N VAL A 82 14.10 14.77 -5.24
CA VAL A 82 15.06 13.83 -5.82
C VAL A 82 15.13 12.55 -5.01
N ALA A 83 15.20 12.65 -3.68
CA ALA A 83 15.25 11.47 -2.79
C ALA A 83 13.99 10.63 -2.92
N LYS A 84 12.81 11.27 -2.90
CA LYS A 84 11.51 10.62 -3.11
C LYS A 84 11.48 9.89 -4.46
N ALA A 85 11.73 10.60 -5.56
CA ALA A 85 11.66 10.04 -6.90
C ALA A 85 12.61 8.86 -7.09
N ARG A 86 13.84 8.94 -6.57
CA ARG A 86 14.80 7.85 -6.62
C ARG A 86 14.36 6.63 -5.81
N LEU A 87 13.84 6.83 -4.60
CA LEU A 87 13.37 5.73 -3.76
C LEU A 87 12.16 5.04 -4.38
N VAL A 88 11.16 5.81 -4.82
CA VAL A 88 9.99 5.26 -5.54
C VAL A 88 10.44 4.45 -6.76
N HIS A 89 11.31 4.99 -7.61
CA HIS A 89 11.83 4.28 -8.77
C HIS A 89 12.57 2.97 -8.40
N ARG A 90 13.28 2.97 -7.26
CA ARG A 90 14.02 1.80 -6.79
C ARG A 90 13.10 0.67 -6.34
N VAL A 91 11.97 1.00 -5.67
CA VAL A 91 11.03 0.00 -5.13
C VAL A 91 9.99 -0.48 -6.15
N MET A 92 9.75 0.26 -7.26
CA MET A 92 8.75 -0.10 -8.28
C MET A 92 8.81 -1.55 -8.79
N PRO A 93 9.99 -2.18 -9.01
CA PRO A 93 10.04 -3.58 -9.46
C PRO A 93 9.43 -4.56 -8.47
N TYR A 94 9.45 -4.23 -7.19
CA TYR A 94 9.03 -5.07 -6.07
C TYR A 94 7.67 -4.68 -5.49
N SER A 95 6.92 -3.81 -6.19
CA SER A 95 5.64 -3.32 -5.69
C SER A 95 4.51 -3.60 -6.68
N LEU A 96 3.35 -3.93 -6.14
CA LEU A 96 2.07 -3.98 -6.86
C LEU A 96 1.34 -2.63 -6.77
N VAL A 97 1.76 -1.78 -5.84
CA VAL A 97 1.28 -0.41 -5.67
C VAL A 97 1.75 0.48 -6.83
N GLY A 98 0.87 1.31 -7.36
CA GLY A 98 1.21 2.26 -8.41
C GLY A 98 2.08 3.42 -7.90
N THR A 99 2.68 4.18 -8.83
CA THR A 99 3.59 5.29 -8.49
C THR A 99 2.96 6.31 -7.57
N SER A 100 1.71 6.71 -7.82
CA SER A 100 1.00 7.69 -6.98
C SER A 100 0.76 7.17 -5.55
N GLY A 101 0.40 5.90 -5.38
CA GLY A 101 0.24 5.29 -4.05
C GLY A 101 1.58 5.19 -3.31
N LEU A 102 2.67 4.84 -4.01
CA LEU A 102 4.03 4.85 -3.44
C LEU A 102 4.46 6.25 -3.01
N GLU A 103 4.19 7.27 -3.85
CA GLU A 103 4.50 8.67 -3.52
C GLU A 103 3.67 9.17 -2.35
N ALA A 104 2.36 8.87 -2.31
CA ALA A 104 1.49 9.21 -1.20
C ALA A 104 1.95 8.56 0.11
N THR A 105 2.38 7.28 0.05
CA THR A 105 2.95 6.58 1.20
C THR A 105 4.25 7.20 1.68
N TYR A 106 5.15 7.59 0.74
CA TYR A 106 6.37 8.31 1.08
C TYR A 106 6.07 9.65 1.77
N ASP A 107 5.12 10.42 1.23
CA ASP A 107 4.75 11.72 1.76
C ASP A 107 4.14 11.60 3.16
N ALA A 108 3.24 10.64 3.39
CA ALA A 108 2.68 10.37 4.71
C ALA A 108 3.74 9.93 5.72
N ALA A 109 4.67 9.03 5.32
CA ALA A 109 5.77 8.60 6.16
C ALA A 109 6.72 9.76 6.54
N SER A 110 7.04 10.62 5.57
CA SER A 110 7.90 11.78 5.78
C SER A 110 7.22 12.84 6.65
N ASP A 111 5.92 13.06 6.46
CA ASP A 111 5.13 14.04 7.20
C ASP A 111 5.05 13.70 8.70
N VAL A 112 4.80 12.44 9.07
CA VAL A 112 4.76 12.05 10.49
C VAL A 112 6.13 12.18 11.17
N ILE A 113 7.23 11.97 10.44
CA ILE A 113 8.58 12.21 10.95
C ILE A 113 8.80 13.71 11.15
N ALA A 114 8.50 14.54 10.15
CA ALA A 114 8.67 15.98 10.20
C ALA A 114 7.85 16.64 11.33
N ARG A 115 6.62 16.14 11.57
CA ARG A 115 5.76 16.59 12.67
C ARG A 115 6.10 15.98 14.03
N GLY A 116 7.02 14.99 14.08
CA GLY A 116 7.42 14.33 15.29
C GLY A 116 6.32 13.45 15.93
N ILE A 117 5.37 12.97 15.12
CA ILE A 117 4.28 12.08 15.58
C ILE A 117 4.88 10.81 16.17
N PRO A 118 4.55 10.45 17.42
CA PRO A 118 5.13 9.29 18.07
C PRO A 118 4.57 7.98 17.50
N GLY A 119 5.39 6.93 17.52
CA GLY A 119 4.97 5.56 17.18
C GLY A 119 5.70 4.98 15.98
N ASP A 120 5.51 3.69 15.79
CA ASP A 120 6.11 2.89 14.75
C ASP A 120 5.34 3.00 13.41
N PHE A 121 5.91 2.44 12.36
CA PHE A 121 5.22 2.23 11.09
C PHE A 121 4.74 0.79 11.00
N ILE A 122 3.54 0.60 10.48
CA ILE A 122 2.91 -0.70 10.30
C ILE A 122 2.41 -0.84 8.88
N GLU A 123 2.68 -2.00 8.27
CA GLU A 123 2.07 -2.42 7.02
C GLU A 123 1.41 -3.79 7.22
N CYS A 124 0.14 -3.87 6.85
CA CYS A 124 -0.65 -5.10 6.78
C CYS A 124 -0.91 -5.40 5.31
N GLY A 125 -0.32 -6.49 4.79
CA GLY A 125 -0.22 -6.80 3.38
C GLY A 125 1.09 -6.29 2.78
N VAL A 126 2.04 -7.19 2.62
CA VAL A 126 3.44 -6.90 2.23
C VAL A 126 3.70 -7.24 0.77
N ALA A 127 3.06 -8.31 0.29
CA ALA A 127 3.28 -8.88 -1.05
C ALA A 127 4.77 -9.01 -1.40
N GLU A 128 5.25 -8.40 -2.50
CA GLU A 128 6.65 -8.45 -2.93
C GLU A 128 7.59 -7.54 -2.08
N GLY A 129 7.08 -6.76 -1.11
CA GLY A 129 7.88 -5.98 -0.15
C GLY A 129 8.33 -4.60 -0.62
N GLY A 130 7.91 -4.14 -1.80
CA GLY A 130 8.38 -2.86 -2.34
C GLY A 130 7.93 -1.65 -1.52
N CYS A 131 6.67 -1.63 -1.09
CA CYS A 131 6.14 -0.57 -0.23
C CYS A 131 6.76 -0.64 1.18
N SER A 132 6.95 -1.86 1.71
CA SER A 132 7.69 -2.10 2.96
C SER A 132 9.09 -1.51 2.92
N ALA A 133 9.84 -1.76 1.83
CA ALA A 133 11.19 -1.23 1.66
C ALA A 133 11.19 0.31 1.60
N LEU A 134 10.18 0.92 0.96
CA LEU A 134 10.00 2.37 0.95
C LEU A 134 9.76 2.90 2.36
N MET A 135 8.76 2.39 3.07
CA MET A 135 8.39 2.84 4.41
C MET A 135 9.55 2.67 5.39
N ALA A 136 10.21 1.51 5.39
CA ALA A 136 11.34 1.22 6.27
C ALA A 136 12.56 2.10 5.97
N THR A 137 12.80 2.43 4.67
CA THR A 137 13.87 3.36 4.29
C THR A 137 13.59 4.77 4.81
N VAL A 138 12.34 5.22 4.74
CA VAL A 138 11.94 6.51 5.33
C VAL A 138 12.03 6.46 6.85
N ALA A 139 11.53 5.39 7.49
CA ALA A 139 11.62 5.21 8.95
C ALA A 139 13.06 5.30 9.49
N LYS A 140 14.03 4.75 8.74
CA LYS A 140 15.47 4.83 9.06
C LYS A 140 15.99 6.27 9.15
N THR A 141 15.33 7.23 8.52
CA THR A 141 15.73 8.65 8.59
C THR A 141 15.31 9.33 9.89
N ASP A 142 14.41 8.72 10.68
CA ASP A 142 14.00 9.27 11.97
C ASP A 142 15.11 9.08 13.01
N PRO A 143 15.69 10.17 13.56
CA PRO A 143 16.75 10.07 14.57
C PRO A 143 16.29 9.38 15.87
N LYS A 144 14.99 9.24 16.08
CA LYS A 144 14.43 8.55 17.26
C LYS A 144 14.43 7.02 17.14
N GLY A 145 14.85 6.47 15.99
CA GLY A 145 14.94 5.03 15.79
C GLY A 145 13.59 4.34 15.66
N ARG A 146 12.81 4.75 14.67
CA ARG A 146 11.46 4.22 14.40
C ARG A 146 11.52 2.77 13.89
N ARG A 147 10.66 1.90 14.45
CA ARG A 147 10.52 0.50 14.03
C ARG A 147 9.49 0.37 12.91
N MET A 148 9.61 -0.72 12.16
CA MET A 148 8.69 -1.12 11.10
C MET A 148 8.18 -2.54 11.37
N TRP A 149 6.86 -2.72 11.37
CA TRP A 149 6.18 -4.00 11.57
C TRP A 149 5.44 -4.38 10.30
N LEU A 150 5.71 -5.57 9.79
CA LEU A 150 5.23 -6.08 8.53
C LEU A 150 4.40 -7.34 8.76
N PHE A 151 3.10 -7.24 8.55
CA PHE A 151 2.17 -8.35 8.72
C PHE A 151 1.76 -8.90 7.37
N ASP A 152 1.98 -10.19 7.14
CA ASP A 152 1.55 -10.89 5.93
C ASP A 152 1.48 -12.39 6.18
N SER A 153 0.57 -13.07 5.50
CA SER A 153 0.52 -14.54 5.50
C SER A 153 1.71 -15.16 4.78
N PHE A 154 2.31 -14.42 3.82
CA PHE A 154 3.26 -14.91 2.83
C PHE A 154 2.74 -16.11 2.02
N GLN A 155 1.40 -16.22 1.93
CA GLN A 155 0.67 -17.23 1.16
C GLN A 155 -0.21 -16.61 0.06
N GLY A 156 -0.14 -15.27 -0.10
CA GLY A 156 -1.02 -14.49 -0.96
C GLY A 156 -2.40 -14.28 -0.33
N LEU A 157 -3.38 -13.85 -1.13
CA LEU A 157 -4.71 -13.51 -0.66
C LEU A 157 -5.48 -14.75 -0.15
N PRO A 158 -6.33 -14.62 0.89
CA PRO A 158 -7.31 -15.63 1.24
C PRO A 158 -8.46 -15.68 0.21
N ASP A 159 -9.38 -16.63 0.38
CA ASP A 159 -10.61 -16.62 -0.38
C ASP A 159 -11.46 -15.40 -0.01
N PRO A 160 -12.11 -14.75 -0.99
CA PRO A 160 -13.06 -13.67 -0.71
C PRO A 160 -14.32 -14.23 0.00
N THR A 161 -14.96 -13.38 0.79
CA THR A 161 -16.23 -13.69 1.46
C THR A 161 -17.42 -13.08 0.71
N GLU A 162 -18.64 -13.34 1.16
CA GLU A 162 -19.84 -12.72 0.57
C GLU A 162 -19.80 -11.19 0.64
N GLU A 163 -19.10 -10.64 1.64
CA GLU A 163 -18.95 -9.20 1.84
C GLU A 163 -18.04 -8.51 0.78
N ASP A 164 -17.29 -9.30 0.03
CA ASP A 164 -16.39 -8.81 -1.01
C ASP A 164 -17.06 -8.65 -2.37
N TYR A 165 -18.28 -9.12 -2.52
CA TYR A 165 -19.07 -9.02 -3.75
C TYR A 165 -20.01 -7.82 -3.66
N ASP A 166 -20.08 -7.04 -4.74
CA ASP A 166 -21.08 -6.00 -4.92
C ASP A 166 -22.43 -6.59 -5.40
N ASP A 167 -23.46 -5.73 -5.57
CA ASP A 167 -24.78 -6.12 -6.05
C ASP A 167 -24.74 -6.77 -7.46
N ALA A 168 -23.73 -6.46 -8.27
CA ALA A 168 -23.47 -7.08 -9.56
C ALA A 168 -22.70 -8.40 -9.47
N LYS A 169 -22.34 -8.83 -8.25
CA LYS A 169 -21.51 -9.99 -7.95
C LYS A 169 -20.09 -9.90 -8.53
N GLU A 170 -19.58 -8.68 -8.67
CA GLU A 170 -18.21 -8.40 -9.04
C GLU A 170 -17.34 -8.23 -7.78
N ILE A 171 -16.18 -8.90 -7.73
CA ILE A 171 -15.26 -8.83 -6.59
C ILE A 171 -14.44 -7.55 -6.64
N THR A 172 -14.04 -7.12 -7.84
CA THR A 172 -13.20 -5.93 -8.03
C THR A 172 -13.48 -5.25 -9.38
N GLY A 173 -13.40 -3.91 -9.40
CA GLY A 173 -13.72 -3.11 -10.60
C GLY A 173 -12.60 -2.94 -11.62
N GLN A 174 -11.31 -3.29 -11.36
CA GLN A 174 -10.21 -2.86 -12.23
C GLN A 174 -9.08 -3.88 -12.46
N HIS A 175 -9.14 -5.08 -11.94
CA HIS A 175 -8.10 -6.09 -12.13
C HIS A 175 -8.15 -6.75 -13.51
N ILE A 176 -6.98 -7.12 -14.05
CA ILE A 176 -6.87 -7.81 -15.35
C ILE A 176 -7.49 -9.21 -15.27
N ARG A 177 -7.40 -9.83 -14.11
CA ARG A 177 -8.04 -11.10 -13.77
C ARG A 177 -8.72 -11.00 -12.40
N PRO A 178 -9.69 -11.87 -12.12
CA PRO A 178 -10.23 -12.00 -10.75
C PRO A 178 -9.09 -12.28 -9.77
N LEU A 179 -9.11 -11.61 -8.62
CA LEU A 179 -8.22 -11.95 -7.52
C LEU A 179 -8.74 -13.24 -6.88
N VAL A 180 -7.92 -14.26 -6.96
CA VAL A 180 -8.23 -15.58 -6.37
C VAL A 180 -7.28 -15.86 -5.22
N ARG A 181 -7.59 -16.85 -4.40
CA ARG A 181 -6.70 -17.33 -3.36
C ARG A 181 -5.28 -17.51 -3.88
N GLY A 182 -4.28 -17.04 -3.13
CA GLY A 182 -2.87 -17.08 -3.51
C GLY A 182 -2.43 -15.97 -4.47
N SER A 183 -3.31 -15.06 -4.93
CA SER A 183 -2.90 -13.87 -5.67
C SER A 183 -2.04 -12.95 -4.79
N CYS A 184 -1.30 -12.04 -5.41
CA CYS A 184 -0.44 -11.06 -4.74
C CYS A 184 0.66 -11.70 -3.87
N LEU A 185 1.10 -12.92 -4.22
CA LEU A 185 2.08 -13.66 -3.45
C LEU A 185 3.48 -13.03 -3.52
N GLY A 186 4.02 -12.71 -2.36
CA GLY A 186 5.45 -12.53 -2.12
C GLY A 186 5.89 -13.50 -1.02
N THR A 187 6.96 -14.26 -1.25
CA THR A 187 7.45 -15.18 -0.22
C THR A 187 8.25 -14.42 0.84
N LYS A 188 8.20 -14.88 2.10
CA LYS A 188 8.96 -14.28 3.19
C LYS A 188 10.44 -14.16 2.87
N SER A 189 11.04 -15.19 2.26
CA SER A 189 12.47 -15.19 1.89
C SER A 189 12.80 -14.13 0.84
N GLN A 190 11.91 -13.88 -0.14
CA GLN A 190 12.06 -12.81 -1.12
C GLN A 190 12.02 -11.44 -0.45
N VAL A 191 11.05 -11.22 0.44
CA VAL A 191 10.91 -9.97 1.19
C VAL A 191 12.11 -9.76 2.12
N GLU A 192 12.56 -10.78 2.84
CA GLU A 192 13.77 -10.70 3.68
C GLU A 192 15.03 -10.34 2.85
N SER A 193 15.20 -10.98 1.70
CA SER A 193 16.31 -10.66 0.80
C SER A 193 16.26 -9.21 0.33
N LEU A 194 15.07 -8.73 -0.08
CA LEU A 194 14.86 -7.35 -0.48
C LEU A 194 15.22 -6.38 0.65
N LEU A 195 14.62 -6.56 1.82
CA LEU A 195 14.76 -5.60 2.93
C LEU A 195 16.19 -5.60 3.49
N PHE A 196 16.73 -6.76 3.80
CA PHE A 196 17.98 -6.85 4.54
C PHE A 196 19.22 -6.89 3.64
N SER A 197 19.16 -7.57 2.49
CA SER A 197 20.31 -7.68 1.59
C SER A 197 20.37 -6.53 0.59
N GLU A 198 19.27 -6.19 -0.09
CA GLU A 198 19.29 -5.16 -1.13
C GLU A 198 19.17 -3.74 -0.58
N PHE A 199 18.30 -3.52 0.44
CA PHE A 199 18.09 -2.21 1.05
C PHE A 199 18.95 -1.96 2.28
N GLY A 200 19.64 -2.98 2.83
CA GLY A 200 20.52 -2.85 3.97
C GLY A 200 19.82 -2.33 5.23
N LEU A 201 18.57 -2.76 5.43
CA LEU A 201 17.80 -2.44 6.62
C LEU A 201 18.23 -3.35 7.79
N SER A 202 18.03 -2.88 9.04
CA SER A 202 18.39 -3.65 10.22
C SER A 202 17.27 -4.57 10.67
N ARG A 203 17.60 -5.81 11.02
CA ARG A 203 16.67 -6.76 11.65
C ARG A 203 16.26 -6.31 13.08
N ASP A 204 16.98 -5.38 13.67
CA ASP A 204 16.63 -4.80 14.98
C ASP A 204 15.50 -3.77 14.89
N SER A 205 15.21 -3.27 13.68
CA SER A 205 14.20 -2.24 13.44
C SER A 205 13.09 -2.65 12.49
N VAL A 206 13.22 -3.78 11.78
CA VAL A 206 12.20 -4.28 10.84
C VAL A 206 11.82 -5.70 11.23
N PHE A 207 10.54 -5.90 11.54
CA PHE A 207 9.97 -7.15 12.05
C PHE A 207 8.96 -7.71 11.06
N LEU A 208 9.17 -8.95 10.60
CA LEU A 208 8.24 -9.69 9.74
C LEU A 208 7.39 -10.63 10.61
N MET A 209 6.09 -10.34 10.65
CA MET A 209 5.08 -11.08 11.41
C MET A 209 4.33 -12.00 10.45
N GLU A 210 4.82 -13.25 10.32
CA GLU A 210 4.27 -14.24 9.39
C GLU A 210 3.01 -14.88 9.95
N GLY A 211 1.93 -14.81 9.19
CA GLY A 211 0.63 -15.44 9.48
C GLY A 211 -0.54 -14.56 9.07
N TRP A 212 -1.74 -15.11 9.15
CA TRP A 212 -2.96 -14.38 8.86
C TRP A 212 -3.20 -13.28 9.90
N PHE A 213 -3.82 -12.18 9.50
CA PHE A 213 -4.04 -11.02 10.38
C PHE A 213 -4.82 -11.37 11.64
N GLN A 214 -5.85 -12.22 11.53
CA GLN A 214 -6.65 -12.66 12.69
C GLN A 214 -5.85 -13.45 13.72
N ASP A 215 -4.73 -14.06 13.32
CA ASP A 215 -3.90 -14.86 14.20
C ASP A 215 -2.73 -14.04 14.78
N THR A 216 -2.17 -13.14 13.97
CA THR A 216 -0.93 -12.41 14.33
C THR A 216 -1.19 -11.07 15.03
N LEU A 217 -2.19 -10.31 14.60
CA LEU A 217 -2.46 -8.98 15.16
C LEU A 217 -2.88 -9.02 16.65
N PRO A 218 -3.81 -9.91 17.08
CA PRO A 218 -4.22 -9.94 18.48
C PRO A 218 -3.08 -10.22 19.47
N VAL A 219 -2.10 -11.03 19.07
CA VAL A 219 -0.97 -11.41 19.92
C VAL A 219 0.21 -10.44 19.85
N SER A 220 0.29 -9.63 18.79
CA SER A 220 1.40 -8.69 18.55
C SER A 220 1.10 -7.26 18.97
N LYS A 221 -0.18 -6.87 19.03
CA LYS A 221 -0.61 -5.48 19.27
C LYS A 221 0.00 -4.86 20.54
N ASP A 222 0.17 -5.65 21.59
CA ASP A 222 0.72 -5.17 22.87
C ASP A 222 2.25 -4.89 22.79
N GLN A 223 2.93 -5.43 21.78
CA GLN A 223 4.36 -5.22 21.53
C GLN A 223 4.62 -4.00 20.62
N ILE A 224 3.63 -3.62 19.82
CA ILE A 224 3.74 -2.57 18.82
C ILE A 224 3.80 -1.17 19.48
N GLY A 225 2.97 -0.92 20.47
CA GLY A 225 2.85 0.42 21.07
C GLY A 225 2.15 1.44 20.15
N PRO A 226 2.46 2.75 20.30
CA PRO A 226 1.88 3.77 19.42
C PRO A 226 2.23 3.56 17.95
N ILE A 227 1.33 3.95 17.05
CA ILE A 227 1.48 3.86 15.60
C ILE A 227 1.45 5.26 15.00
N ALA A 228 2.46 5.64 14.24
CA ALA A 228 2.48 6.93 13.53
C ALA A 228 1.97 6.81 12.10
N LEU A 229 2.18 5.66 11.47
CA LEU A 229 1.70 5.35 10.12
C LEU A 229 1.20 3.90 10.07
N LEU A 230 -0.07 3.74 9.73
CA LEU A 230 -0.72 2.45 9.49
C LEU A 230 -1.10 2.36 8.01
N ARG A 231 -0.51 1.39 7.29
CA ARG A 231 -0.90 1.06 5.93
C ARG A 231 -1.60 -0.30 5.90
N ILE A 232 -2.79 -0.32 5.35
CA ILE A 232 -3.62 -1.52 5.18
C ILE A 232 -3.78 -1.77 3.68
N ASP A 233 -3.34 -2.94 3.24
CA ASP A 233 -3.33 -3.44 1.87
C ASP A 233 -3.73 -4.92 1.92
N GLY A 234 -4.98 -5.15 2.26
CA GLY A 234 -5.50 -6.49 2.55
C GLY A 234 -6.61 -6.92 1.61
N ASP A 235 -6.92 -6.12 0.58
CA ASP A 235 -7.92 -6.33 -0.47
C ASP A 235 -9.35 -6.57 0.08
N TRP A 236 -9.54 -7.56 0.96
CA TRP A 236 -10.84 -8.09 1.36
C TRP A 236 -11.42 -7.43 2.62
N TYR A 237 -12.74 -7.58 2.76
CA TYR A 237 -13.52 -7.06 3.88
C TYR A 237 -12.98 -7.52 5.24
N ASP A 238 -12.88 -8.84 5.44
CA ASP A 238 -12.44 -9.40 6.72
C ASP A 238 -11.01 -8.99 7.07
N SER A 239 -10.12 -8.97 6.09
CA SER A 239 -8.72 -8.56 6.24
C SER A 239 -8.63 -7.08 6.67
N THR A 240 -9.33 -6.20 5.97
CA THR A 240 -9.35 -4.76 6.26
C THR A 240 -9.96 -4.48 7.64
N LEU A 241 -11.11 -5.10 7.93
CA LEU A 241 -11.80 -4.91 9.20
C LEU A 241 -10.99 -5.44 10.39
N CYS A 242 -10.31 -6.58 10.21
CA CYS A 242 -9.41 -7.15 11.22
C CYS A 242 -8.27 -6.17 11.55
N CYS A 243 -7.61 -5.60 10.55
CA CYS A 243 -6.55 -4.62 10.74
C CYS A 243 -7.05 -3.36 11.47
N LEU A 244 -8.17 -2.78 11.05
CA LEU A 244 -8.74 -1.59 11.66
C LEU A 244 -9.13 -1.84 13.12
N ARG A 245 -9.82 -2.95 13.43
CA ARG A 245 -10.24 -3.29 14.79
C ARG A 245 -9.07 -3.50 15.75
N ASN A 246 -7.98 -4.08 15.29
CA ASN A 246 -6.83 -4.37 16.14
C ASN A 246 -5.88 -3.18 16.31
N LEU A 247 -5.70 -2.34 15.28
CA LEU A 247 -4.59 -1.37 15.25
C LEU A 247 -5.03 0.09 15.33
N TYR A 248 -6.26 0.44 14.90
CA TYR A 248 -6.70 1.84 14.85
C TYR A 248 -6.55 2.58 16.17
N HIS A 249 -6.88 1.93 17.29
CA HIS A 249 -6.83 2.59 18.59
C HIS A 249 -5.42 2.99 19.01
N GLN A 250 -4.41 2.26 18.53
CA GLN A 250 -3.00 2.55 18.78
C GLN A 250 -2.42 3.64 17.85
N VAL A 251 -3.12 4.00 16.78
CA VAL A 251 -2.67 5.11 15.93
C VAL A 251 -2.66 6.39 16.74
N SER A 252 -1.54 7.08 16.76
CA SER A 252 -1.35 8.35 17.47
C SER A 252 -2.21 9.45 16.85
N LEU A 253 -2.63 10.42 17.66
CA LEU A 253 -3.28 11.63 17.14
C LEU A 253 -2.36 12.32 16.13
N GLY A 254 -2.88 12.65 14.97
CA GLY A 254 -2.10 13.17 13.86
C GLY A 254 -1.37 12.12 13.03
N GLY A 255 -1.43 10.84 13.40
CA GLY A 255 -0.91 9.73 12.61
C GLY A 255 -1.75 9.47 11.36
N TRP A 256 -1.11 8.93 10.31
CA TRP A 256 -1.77 8.61 9.05
C TRP A 256 -2.24 7.17 8.99
N ILE A 257 -3.41 6.97 8.42
CA ILE A 257 -3.94 5.67 8.02
C ILE A 257 -4.09 5.69 6.50
N ILE A 258 -3.51 4.68 5.83
CA ILE A 258 -3.59 4.46 4.38
C ILE A 258 -4.37 3.18 4.14
N ILE A 259 -5.38 3.25 3.28
CA ILE A 259 -6.16 2.11 2.80
C ILE A 259 -5.94 2.00 1.30
N ASP A 260 -5.16 1.01 0.86
CA ASP A 260 -4.71 0.90 -0.55
C ASP A 260 -5.86 0.56 -1.50
N ASP A 261 -6.76 -0.31 -1.06
CA ASP A 261 -7.78 -0.93 -1.93
C ASP A 261 -9.17 -0.29 -1.83
N TYR A 262 -9.28 0.85 -1.16
CA TYR A 262 -10.57 1.49 -0.86
C TYR A 262 -11.46 1.73 -2.09
N GLY A 263 -10.90 2.16 -3.20
CA GLY A 263 -11.62 2.47 -4.44
C GLY A 263 -11.62 1.35 -5.48
N VAL A 264 -10.94 0.23 -5.19
CA VAL A 264 -10.78 -0.89 -6.14
C VAL A 264 -11.38 -2.20 -5.63
N CYS A 265 -11.51 -2.38 -4.32
CA CYS A 265 -12.11 -3.56 -3.70
C CYS A 265 -13.36 -3.17 -2.91
N PHE A 266 -14.51 -3.74 -3.29
CA PHE A 266 -15.80 -3.42 -2.67
C PHE A 266 -15.81 -3.75 -1.18
N GLY A 267 -15.34 -4.94 -0.79
CA GLY A 267 -15.27 -5.37 0.60
C GLY A 267 -14.38 -4.49 1.47
N CYS A 268 -13.21 -4.09 0.95
CA CYS A 268 -12.34 -3.14 1.64
C CYS A 268 -13.06 -1.82 1.94
N LYS A 269 -13.71 -1.22 0.93
CA LYS A 269 -14.48 0.03 1.11
C LYS A 269 -15.59 -0.14 2.15
N LYS A 270 -16.34 -1.25 2.07
CA LYS A 270 -17.43 -1.56 3.02
C LYS A 270 -16.89 -1.66 4.44
N ALA A 271 -15.81 -2.41 4.66
CA ALA A 271 -15.16 -2.57 5.96
C ALA A 271 -14.73 -1.23 6.58
N VAL A 272 -14.15 -0.33 5.76
CA VAL A 272 -13.74 1.01 6.21
C VAL A 272 -14.94 1.84 6.68
N HIS A 273 -16.02 1.88 5.88
CA HIS A 273 -17.21 2.64 6.25
C HIS A 273 -17.85 2.12 7.53
N GLU A 274 -18.10 0.81 7.62
CA GLU A 274 -18.70 0.21 8.81
C GLU A 274 -17.85 0.42 10.06
N PHE A 275 -16.52 0.31 9.94
CA PHE A 275 -15.62 0.59 11.05
C PHE A 275 -15.71 2.05 11.49
N LEU A 276 -15.61 3.01 10.57
CA LEU A 276 -15.66 4.44 10.87
C LEU A 276 -17.01 4.85 11.48
N ASP A 277 -18.11 4.30 10.96
CA ASP A 277 -19.46 4.51 11.51
C ASP A 277 -19.57 3.95 12.93
N SER A 278 -19.00 2.77 13.18
CA SER A 278 -19.03 2.12 14.49
C SER A 278 -18.34 2.93 15.60
N ILE A 279 -17.34 3.75 15.23
CA ILE A 279 -16.60 4.61 16.16
C ILE A 279 -17.07 6.07 16.10
N GLY A 280 -18.08 6.39 15.29
CA GLY A 280 -18.63 7.73 15.15
C GLY A 280 -17.62 8.75 14.57
N PHE A 281 -16.73 8.32 13.70
CA PHE A 281 -15.68 9.17 13.13
C PHE A 281 -15.84 9.34 11.61
N THR A 282 -15.88 10.58 11.14
CA THR A 282 -16.00 10.92 9.73
C THR A 282 -14.79 11.71 9.26
N PRO A 283 -13.68 11.03 8.90
CA PRO A 283 -12.47 11.69 8.44
C PRO A 283 -12.63 12.27 7.03
N LYS A 284 -11.82 13.27 6.72
CA LYS A 284 -11.60 13.67 5.33
C LYS A 284 -10.73 12.62 4.63
N LEU A 285 -11.32 11.84 3.75
CA LEU A 285 -10.59 10.89 2.91
C LEU A 285 -9.88 11.64 1.79
N ILE A 286 -8.57 11.42 1.66
CA ILE A 286 -7.70 12.01 0.64
C ILE A 286 -7.32 10.90 -0.35
N PRO A 287 -7.72 10.98 -1.63
CA PRO A 287 -7.33 9.97 -2.62
C PRO A 287 -5.81 9.96 -2.85
N ASP A 288 -5.23 8.78 -3.01
CA ASP A 288 -3.82 8.58 -3.37
C ASP A 288 -3.54 8.72 -4.87
N GLY A 289 -4.58 8.92 -5.69
CA GLY A 289 -4.50 9.01 -7.15
C GLY A 289 -4.53 7.66 -7.88
N ARG A 290 -4.57 6.52 -7.16
CA ARG A 290 -4.63 5.17 -7.75
C ARG A 290 -5.95 4.44 -7.44
N GLY A 291 -6.51 4.65 -6.31
CA GLY A 291 -7.68 3.94 -5.80
C GLY A 291 -7.68 3.81 -4.29
N GLY A 292 -6.53 4.01 -3.66
CA GLY A 292 -6.41 4.10 -2.22
C GLY A 292 -6.83 5.46 -1.66
N VAL A 293 -6.97 5.50 -0.36
CA VAL A 293 -7.24 6.74 0.39
C VAL A 293 -6.35 6.83 1.63
N LEU A 294 -6.10 8.08 2.03
CA LEU A 294 -5.41 8.38 3.29
C LEU A 294 -6.31 9.24 4.16
N PHE A 295 -6.20 9.07 5.45
CA PHE A 295 -6.79 9.99 6.42
C PHE A 295 -5.96 10.07 7.69
N CYS A 296 -6.08 11.20 8.38
CA CYS A 296 -5.36 11.47 9.63
C CYS A 296 -6.27 11.16 10.82
N LYS A 297 -5.74 10.51 11.84
CA LYS A 297 -6.46 10.34 13.11
C LYS A 297 -6.50 11.67 13.86
N ALA A 298 -7.70 12.16 14.12
CA ALA A 298 -7.94 13.41 14.86
C ALA A 298 -8.24 13.15 16.34
#